data_498adc61b2bd4daa4ede6cc6f9f448f8
#
_entry.id   498adc61b2bd4daa4ede6cc6f9f448f8
#
_cell.length_a   1.000
_cell.length_b   1.000
_cell.length_c   1.000
_cell.angle_alpha   90.00
_cell.angle_beta   90.00
_cell.angle_gamma   90.00
#
_symmetry.space_group_name_H-M   'P 1'
#
loop_
_entity.id
_entity.type
_entity.pdbx_description
1 polymer ?
#
loop_
_entity_poly.entity_id
_entity_poly.type
_entity_poly.pdbx_seq_one_letter_code
_entity_poly.pdbx_strand_id
1 'polypeptide(L)'
;MPIDRTRWREELSKRYSANPACRCICVDDGWKDIICDLYDELEKLGIKYEIAQIKEKLGGLRFYVDIEGERTPLRVDMQSPQGVTSGYTQDLSEKRKKFQALINEAEKKSRAVCEMCGAPGTLCGTSYVRTLCEKCEVLWQADRAANA
;
A
#
# COMPACT_ATOMS: atom_id res chain seq x y z
N MET A 1 -4.85 -6.44 -19.89
CA MET A 1 -5.25 -5.04 -20.14
C MET A 1 -4.95 -4.18 -18.92
N PRO A 2 -4.43 -2.97 -19.09
CA PRO A 2 -4.21 -2.05 -17.96
C PRO A 2 -5.50 -1.75 -17.22
N ILE A 3 -5.38 -1.49 -15.92
CA ILE A 3 -6.52 -1.13 -15.08
C ILE A 3 -7.14 0.21 -15.50
N ASP A 4 -8.47 0.30 -15.50
CA ASP A 4 -9.17 1.57 -15.67
C ASP A 4 -9.01 2.42 -14.39
N ARG A 5 -8.19 3.46 -14.48
CA ARG A 5 -7.84 4.30 -13.34
C ARG A 5 -8.98 5.18 -12.85
N THR A 6 -10.01 5.41 -13.68
CA THR A 6 -11.21 6.16 -13.25
C THR A 6 -12.09 5.32 -12.32
N ARG A 7 -11.97 3.99 -12.40
CA ARG A 7 -12.73 3.03 -11.61
C ARG A 7 -11.82 2.10 -10.80
N TRP A 8 -10.65 2.56 -10.45
CA TRP A 8 -9.60 1.73 -9.88
C TRP A 8 -10.00 0.97 -8.60
N ARG A 9 -10.77 1.58 -7.72
CA ARG A 9 -11.23 0.91 -6.49
C ARG A 9 -12.16 -0.25 -6.81
N GLU A 10 -13.08 -0.06 -7.76
CA GLU A 10 -13.99 -1.09 -8.21
C GLU A 10 -13.24 -2.22 -8.92
N GLU A 11 -12.31 -1.87 -9.80
CA GLU A 11 -11.50 -2.86 -10.52
C GLU A 11 -10.65 -3.71 -9.57
N LEU A 12 -10.00 -3.10 -8.61
CA LEU A 12 -9.20 -3.82 -7.62
C LEU A 12 -10.05 -4.69 -6.70
N SER A 13 -11.26 -4.24 -6.36
CA SER A 13 -12.13 -5.00 -5.47
C SER A 13 -12.51 -6.39 -6.04
N LYS A 14 -12.44 -6.56 -7.36
CA LYS A 14 -12.66 -7.86 -8.03
C LYS A 14 -11.54 -8.86 -7.71
N ARG A 15 -10.39 -8.40 -7.29
CA ARG A 15 -9.22 -9.22 -6.92
C ARG A 15 -9.09 -9.44 -5.42
N TYR A 16 -9.97 -8.86 -4.62
CA TYR A 16 -9.93 -9.05 -3.17
C TYR A 16 -10.33 -10.47 -2.77
N SER A 17 -9.72 -10.94 -1.69
CA SER A 17 -10.07 -12.23 -1.11
C SER A 17 -11.54 -12.25 -0.69
N ALA A 18 -12.12 -13.43 -0.61
CA ALA A 18 -13.52 -13.62 -0.24
C ALA A 18 -13.83 -13.18 1.20
N ASN A 19 -12.82 -12.90 2.02
CA ASN A 19 -13.03 -12.46 3.40
C ASN A 19 -13.58 -11.03 3.44
N PRO A 20 -14.84 -10.83 3.87
CA PRO A 20 -15.46 -9.50 3.90
C PRO A 20 -14.72 -8.48 4.78
N ALA A 21 -14.04 -8.94 5.82
CA ALA A 21 -13.30 -8.06 6.73
C ALA A 21 -12.08 -7.40 6.08
N CYS A 22 -11.60 -7.94 4.97
CA CYS A 22 -10.39 -7.47 4.30
C CYS A 22 -10.68 -6.69 3.01
N ARG A 23 -11.94 -6.40 2.69
CA ARG A 23 -12.33 -5.83 1.38
C ARG A 23 -12.19 -4.32 1.27
N CYS A 24 -11.64 -3.63 2.26
CA CYS A 24 -11.50 -2.19 2.13
C CYS A 24 -10.14 -1.78 1.57
N ILE A 25 -10.17 -0.83 0.64
CA ILE A 25 -8.98 -0.12 0.20
C ILE A 25 -8.87 1.10 1.11
N CYS A 26 -7.96 1.01 2.08
CA CYS A 26 -7.86 1.99 3.17
C CYS A 26 -6.73 2.98 2.93
N VAL A 27 -6.72 3.59 1.74
CA VAL A 27 -5.80 4.67 1.35
C VAL A 27 -6.55 5.74 0.57
N ASP A 28 -6.04 6.95 0.57
CA ASP A 28 -6.58 8.04 -0.23
C ASP A 28 -6.12 7.97 -1.70
N ASP A 29 -6.68 8.82 -2.55
CA ASP A 29 -6.46 8.77 -4.00
C ASP A 29 -5.06 9.21 -4.46
N GLY A 30 -4.27 9.83 -3.58
CA GLY A 30 -2.93 10.29 -3.94
C GLY A 30 -1.98 9.17 -4.36
N TRP A 31 -2.21 7.96 -3.89
CA TRP A 31 -1.42 6.78 -4.26
C TRP A 31 -2.04 5.95 -5.40
N LYS A 32 -3.10 6.46 -6.02
CA LYS A 32 -3.81 5.74 -7.09
C LYS A 32 -2.87 5.25 -8.19
N ASP A 33 -2.01 6.11 -8.71
CA ASP A 33 -1.12 5.74 -9.81
C ASP A 33 -0.10 4.69 -9.41
N ILE A 34 0.46 4.80 -8.20
CA ILE A 34 1.39 3.81 -7.66
C ILE A 34 0.72 2.44 -7.57
N ILE A 35 -0.50 2.40 -7.04
CA ILE A 35 -1.28 1.18 -6.85
C ILE A 35 -1.68 0.57 -8.18
N CYS A 36 -2.14 1.38 -9.13
CA CYS A 36 -2.52 0.90 -10.46
C CYS A 36 -1.33 0.37 -11.26
N ASP A 37 -0.20 1.05 -11.20
CA ASP A 37 1.04 0.58 -11.83
C ASP A 37 1.49 -0.75 -11.23
N LEU A 38 1.44 -0.87 -9.92
CA LEU A 38 1.77 -2.12 -9.21
C LEU A 38 0.84 -3.25 -9.66
N TYR A 39 -0.47 -2.99 -9.67
CA TYR A 39 -1.45 -3.98 -10.11
C TYR A 39 -1.17 -4.48 -11.52
N ASP A 40 -0.90 -3.57 -12.45
CA ASP A 40 -0.59 -3.92 -13.84
C ASP A 40 0.67 -4.81 -13.93
N GLU A 41 1.70 -4.51 -13.15
CA GLU A 41 2.93 -5.30 -13.11
C GLU A 41 2.70 -6.68 -12.46
N LEU A 42 1.91 -6.77 -11.41
CA LEU A 42 1.56 -8.05 -10.78
C LEU A 42 0.78 -8.96 -11.74
N GLU A 43 -0.14 -8.39 -12.51
CA GLU A 43 -0.90 -9.16 -13.51
C GLU A 43 0.00 -9.75 -14.61
N LYS A 44 1.07 -9.06 -14.99
CA LYS A 44 2.04 -9.57 -15.97
C LYS A 44 2.80 -10.81 -15.52
N LEU A 45 2.85 -11.09 -14.23
CA LEU A 45 3.52 -12.29 -13.71
C LEU A 45 2.78 -13.58 -14.09
N GLY A 46 1.48 -13.51 -14.42
CA GLY A 46 0.68 -14.67 -14.81
C GLY A 46 0.48 -15.69 -13.68
N ILE A 47 0.68 -15.29 -12.42
CA ILE A 47 0.54 -16.14 -11.24
C ILE A 47 -0.78 -15.78 -10.56
N LYS A 48 -1.59 -16.76 -10.21
CA LYS A 48 -2.86 -16.51 -9.52
C LYS A 48 -2.63 -16.02 -8.10
N TYR A 49 -3.30 -14.95 -7.75
CA TYR A 49 -3.23 -14.34 -6.43
C TYR A 49 -4.52 -13.60 -6.13
N GLU A 50 -4.74 -13.31 -4.86
CA GLU A 50 -5.80 -12.41 -4.39
C GLU A 50 -5.17 -11.27 -3.60
N ILE A 51 -5.82 -10.12 -3.59
CA ILE A 51 -5.41 -9.00 -2.75
C ILE A 51 -6.01 -9.20 -1.37
N ALA A 52 -5.18 -9.27 -0.35
CA ALA A 52 -5.63 -9.43 1.02
C ALA A 52 -5.96 -8.09 1.67
N GLN A 53 -5.12 -7.07 1.47
CA GLN A 53 -5.34 -5.74 2.05
C GLN A 53 -4.49 -4.68 1.35
N ILE A 54 -5.07 -3.48 1.20
CA ILE A 54 -4.36 -2.27 0.79
C ILE A 54 -4.61 -1.22 1.87
N LYS A 55 -3.55 -0.74 2.52
CA LYS A 55 -3.65 0.23 3.61
C LYS A 55 -2.41 1.12 3.73
N GLU A 56 -2.52 2.15 4.55
CA GLU A 56 -1.37 2.94 5.02
C GLU A 56 -0.88 2.35 6.34
N LYS A 57 0.43 2.30 6.52
CA LYS A 57 1.06 1.97 7.80
C LYS A 57 2.39 2.70 7.92
N LEU A 58 2.59 3.43 9.01
CA LEU A 58 3.83 4.15 9.29
C LEU A 58 4.23 5.10 8.15
N GLY A 59 3.24 5.74 7.51
CA GLY A 59 3.43 6.70 6.43
C GLY A 59 3.66 6.08 5.05
N GLY A 60 3.62 4.78 4.91
CA GLY A 60 3.86 4.07 3.66
C GLY A 60 2.70 3.17 3.24
N LEU A 61 2.63 2.91 1.95
CA LEU A 61 1.70 1.94 1.39
C LEU A 61 2.03 0.53 1.91
N ARG A 62 1.00 -0.22 2.20
CA ARG A 62 1.06 -1.67 2.43
C ARG A 62 0.10 -2.35 1.47
N PHE A 63 0.63 -3.24 0.66
CA PHE A 63 -0.12 -3.99 -0.33
C PHE A 63 0.13 -5.48 -0.08
N TYR A 64 -0.86 -6.15 0.50
CA TYR A 64 -0.74 -7.56 0.88
C TYR A 64 -1.46 -8.43 -0.13
N VAL A 65 -0.82 -9.52 -0.54
CA VAL A 65 -1.38 -10.50 -1.47
C VAL A 65 -1.28 -11.92 -0.92
N ASP A 66 -2.26 -12.73 -1.27
CA ASP A 66 -2.25 -14.17 -1.04
C ASP A 66 -2.04 -14.87 -2.38
N ILE A 67 -0.96 -15.63 -2.50
CA ILE A 67 -0.65 -16.37 -3.73
C ILE A 67 -1.31 -17.73 -3.63
N GLU A 68 -2.03 -18.12 -4.69
CA GLU A 68 -2.73 -19.40 -4.74
C GLU A 68 -1.77 -20.57 -4.49
N GLY A 69 -2.17 -21.45 -3.59
CA GLY A 69 -1.39 -22.64 -3.23
C GLY A 69 -0.22 -22.41 -2.29
N GLU A 70 -0.04 -21.19 -1.81
CA GLU A 70 1.02 -20.84 -0.86
C GLU A 70 0.48 -20.38 0.48
N ARG A 71 1.23 -20.67 1.54
CA ARG A 71 0.97 -20.13 2.87
C ARG A 71 1.52 -18.70 2.95
N THR A 72 0.69 -17.75 3.39
CA THR A 72 1.11 -16.35 3.54
C THR A 72 2.15 -16.21 4.66
N PRO A 73 3.36 -15.69 4.36
CA PRO A 73 4.37 -15.48 5.37
C PRO A 73 4.01 -14.34 6.32
N LEU A 74 4.41 -14.46 7.57
CA LEU A 74 4.24 -13.39 8.56
C LEU A 74 5.28 -12.29 8.32
N ARG A 75 4.81 -11.07 8.13
CA ARG A 75 5.64 -9.88 7.97
C ARG A 75 5.75 -9.13 9.29
N VAL A 76 6.96 -8.63 9.57
CA VAL A 76 7.24 -7.78 10.72
C VAL A 76 7.78 -6.44 10.22
N ASP A 77 7.17 -5.35 10.67
CA ASP A 77 7.63 -3.98 10.39
C ASP A 77 8.16 -3.35 11.68
N MET A 78 9.33 -2.74 11.60
CA MET A 78 9.95 -2.03 12.72
C MET A 78 10.22 -0.58 12.34
N GLN A 79 9.79 0.34 13.19
CA GLN A 79 10.07 1.76 13.04
C GLN A 79 11.24 2.16 13.93
N SER A 80 12.18 2.92 13.38
CA SER A 80 13.31 3.48 14.10
C SER A 80 13.56 4.93 13.64
N PRO A 81 14.43 5.71 14.33
CA PRO A 81 14.81 7.03 13.86
C PRO A 81 15.41 7.06 12.45
N GLN A 82 15.97 5.94 12.00
CA GLN A 82 16.56 5.79 10.66
C GLN A 82 15.53 5.39 9.59
N GLY A 83 14.27 5.12 9.96
CA GLY A 83 13.22 4.75 9.04
C GLY A 83 12.49 3.46 9.42
N VAL A 84 11.80 2.87 8.46
CA VAL A 84 11.05 1.63 8.64
C VAL A 84 11.81 0.47 8.02
N THR A 85 12.02 -0.59 8.81
CA THR A 85 12.62 -1.84 8.36
C THR A 85 11.54 -2.92 8.38
N SER A 86 11.46 -3.72 7.30
CA SER A 86 10.50 -4.82 7.19
C SER A 86 11.22 -6.13 6.93
N GLY A 87 10.64 -7.20 7.44
CA GLY A 87 11.17 -8.55 7.24
C GLY A 87 10.09 -9.60 7.40
N TYR A 88 10.47 -10.85 7.12
CA TYR A 88 9.58 -12.00 7.25
C TYR A 88 10.19 -13.02 8.22
N THR A 89 9.32 -13.72 8.95
CA THR A 89 9.74 -14.72 9.92
C THR A 89 10.15 -16.06 9.27
N GLN A 90 9.98 -16.19 7.96
CA GLN A 90 10.29 -17.40 7.20
C GLN A 90 10.81 -17.05 5.81
N ASP A 91 11.50 -17.98 5.17
CA ASP A 91 12.00 -17.81 3.81
C ASP A 91 10.84 -17.69 2.81
N LEU A 92 11.01 -16.81 1.82
CA LEU A 92 10.02 -16.60 0.78
C LEU A 92 10.26 -17.58 -0.38
N SER A 93 9.16 -18.09 -0.97
CA SER A 93 9.22 -18.84 -2.22
C SER A 93 9.70 -17.95 -3.38
N GLU A 94 10.15 -18.55 -4.48
CA GLU A 94 10.54 -17.80 -5.68
C GLU A 94 9.38 -16.97 -6.26
N LYS A 95 8.15 -17.52 -6.24
CA LYS A 95 6.94 -16.78 -6.64
C LYS A 95 6.74 -15.56 -5.74
N ARG A 96 6.79 -15.74 -4.42
CA ARG A 96 6.61 -14.66 -3.43
C ARG A 96 7.68 -13.59 -3.60
N LYS A 97 8.92 -13.96 -3.87
CA LYS A 97 10.01 -13.00 -4.10
C LYS A 97 9.71 -12.07 -5.28
N LYS A 98 9.14 -12.60 -6.38
CA LYS A 98 8.75 -11.77 -7.54
C LYS A 98 7.68 -10.75 -7.18
N PHE A 99 6.63 -11.20 -6.48
CA PHE A 99 5.58 -10.29 -5.98
C PHE A 99 6.16 -9.25 -5.04
N GLN A 100 6.97 -9.69 -4.09
CA GLN A 100 7.49 -8.81 -3.05
C GLN A 100 8.46 -7.76 -3.60
N ALA A 101 9.25 -8.07 -4.62
CA ALA A 101 10.13 -7.10 -5.26
C ALA A 101 9.33 -5.94 -5.86
N LEU A 102 8.24 -6.24 -6.57
CA LEU A 102 7.35 -5.21 -7.15
C LEU A 102 6.61 -4.42 -6.06
N ILE A 103 6.12 -5.11 -5.04
CA ILE A 103 5.42 -4.48 -3.91
C ILE A 103 6.38 -3.54 -3.15
N ASN A 104 7.61 -3.97 -2.90
CA ASN A 104 8.60 -3.14 -2.19
C ASN A 104 8.92 -1.86 -2.95
N GLU A 105 9.01 -1.90 -4.27
CA GLU A 105 9.21 -0.71 -5.09
C GLU A 105 8.04 0.26 -4.99
N ALA A 106 6.80 -0.24 -5.03
CA ALA A 106 5.60 0.58 -4.86
C ALA A 106 5.54 1.20 -3.46
N GLU A 107 5.83 0.42 -2.43
CA GLU A 107 5.86 0.91 -1.05
C GLU A 107 6.92 2.01 -0.87
N LYS A 108 8.09 1.84 -1.48
CA LYS A 108 9.16 2.84 -1.46
C LYS A 108 8.72 4.14 -2.14
N LYS A 109 8.11 4.05 -3.32
CA LYS A 109 7.58 5.21 -4.05
C LYS A 109 6.54 5.97 -3.22
N SER A 110 5.67 5.25 -2.51
CA SER A 110 4.60 5.85 -1.71
C SER A 110 5.13 6.80 -0.61
N ARG A 111 6.33 6.56 -0.13
CA ARG A 111 6.94 7.38 0.94
C ARG A 111 7.41 8.75 0.46
N ALA A 112 7.40 9.00 -0.84
CA ALA A 112 7.75 10.29 -1.44
C ALA A 112 6.56 10.97 -2.12
N VAL A 113 5.37 10.39 -2.04
CA VAL A 113 4.15 10.88 -2.69
C VAL A 113 3.05 11.12 -1.67
N CYS A 114 2.46 12.32 -1.70
CA CYS A 114 1.34 12.66 -0.82
C CYS A 114 0.18 11.68 -1.00
N GLU A 115 -0.21 11.02 0.06
CA GLU A 115 -1.31 10.05 0.04
C GLU A 115 -2.64 10.69 -0.38
N MET A 116 -2.85 11.96 -0.04
CA MET A 116 -4.12 12.64 -0.32
C MET A 116 -4.23 13.14 -1.77
N CYS A 117 -3.21 13.79 -2.31
CA CYS A 117 -3.31 14.46 -3.61
C CYS A 117 -2.35 13.98 -4.69
N GLY A 118 -1.34 13.17 -4.35
CA GLY A 118 -0.38 12.65 -5.32
C GLY A 118 0.80 13.56 -5.63
N ALA A 119 0.87 14.76 -5.03
CA ALA A 119 2.04 15.64 -5.14
C ALA A 119 3.25 15.04 -4.38
N PRO A 120 4.48 15.55 -4.61
CA PRO A 120 5.61 15.17 -3.75
C PRO A 120 5.28 15.40 -2.27
N GLY A 121 5.57 14.41 -1.42
CA GLY A 121 5.24 14.46 0.00
C GLY A 121 6.38 13.98 0.89
N THR A 122 6.26 14.26 2.17
CA THR A 122 7.19 13.83 3.20
C THR A 122 6.44 13.30 4.41
N LEU A 123 7.14 12.55 5.26
CA LEU A 123 6.55 12.00 6.47
C LEU A 123 6.18 13.14 7.45
N CYS A 124 4.93 13.15 7.89
CA CYS A 124 4.36 14.17 8.78
C CYS A 124 3.73 13.51 10.01
N GLY A 125 3.69 14.26 11.12
CA GLY A 125 3.06 13.80 12.36
C GLY A 125 4.07 13.25 13.37
N THR A 126 3.58 12.96 14.58
CA THR A 126 4.40 12.45 15.69
C THR A 126 3.96 11.09 16.18
N SER A 127 2.76 10.98 16.77
CA SER A 127 2.21 9.71 17.24
C SER A 127 1.52 8.89 16.14
N TYR A 128 0.85 9.58 15.24
CA TYR A 128 0.29 9.02 14.02
C TYR A 128 0.93 9.74 12.83
N VAL A 129 1.54 8.99 11.93
CA VAL A 129 2.32 9.57 10.84
C VAL A 129 1.68 9.27 9.49
N ARG A 130 1.79 10.23 8.56
CA ARG A 130 1.36 10.09 7.17
C ARG A 130 2.37 10.74 6.24
N THR A 131 2.41 10.31 5.00
CA THR A 131 3.18 10.99 3.94
C THR A 131 2.27 11.97 3.22
N LEU A 132 2.53 13.26 3.39
CA LEU A 132 1.69 14.34 2.84
C LEU A 132 2.56 15.45 2.26
N CYS A 133 1.99 16.21 1.30
CA CYS A 133 2.55 17.50 0.91
C CYS A 133 2.19 18.56 1.97
N GLU A 134 2.87 19.69 1.93
CA GLU A 134 2.65 20.77 2.91
C GLU A 134 1.18 21.21 2.97
N LYS A 135 0.55 21.40 1.82
CA LYS A 135 -0.85 21.82 1.74
C LYS A 135 -1.81 20.80 2.36
N CYS A 136 -1.62 19.52 2.07
CA CYS A 136 -2.48 18.46 2.61
C CYS A 136 -2.19 18.22 4.09
N GLU A 137 -0.97 18.43 4.56
CA GLU A 137 -0.64 18.36 5.97
C GLU A 137 -1.44 19.40 6.78
N VAL A 138 -1.52 20.62 6.28
CA VAL A 138 -2.31 21.70 6.93
C VAL A 138 -3.77 21.28 7.05
N LEU A 139 -4.36 20.74 5.98
CA LEU A 139 -5.75 20.28 5.98
C LEU A 139 -5.95 19.11 6.96
N TRP A 140 -5.04 18.19 7.00
CA TRP A 140 -5.11 17.03 7.89
C TRP A 140 -5.00 17.43 9.36
N GLN A 141 -4.08 18.35 9.71
CA GLN A 141 -3.94 18.83 11.08
C GLN A 141 -5.18 19.62 11.52
N ALA A 142 -5.77 20.42 10.64
CA ALA A 142 -7.01 21.13 10.92
C ALA A 142 -8.18 20.17 11.19
N ASP A 143 -8.31 19.11 10.40
CA ASP A 143 -9.33 18.09 10.59
C ASP A 143 -9.16 17.35 11.92
N ARG A 144 -7.94 16.98 12.27
CA ARG A 144 -7.64 16.33 13.55
C ARG A 144 -7.98 17.24 14.75
N ALA A 145 -7.66 18.51 14.65
CA ALA A 145 -7.97 19.49 15.71
C ALA A 145 -9.49 19.67 15.89
N ALA A 146 -10.25 19.65 14.78
CA ALA A 146 -11.72 19.77 14.81
C ALA A 146 -12.40 18.53 15.41
N ASN A 147 -11.78 17.35 15.31
CA ASN A 147 -12.31 16.08 15.77
C ASN A 147 -11.68 15.56 17.08
N ALA A 148 -10.89 16.40 17.73
CA ALA A 148 -10.26 16.08 19.01
C ALA A 148 -11.23 16.22 20.18
#